data_e65ce08d38b84860e6369f98f7099e59
#
_entry.id   e65ce08d38b84860e6369f98f7099e59
#
_cell.length_a   1.000
_cell.length_b   1.000
_cell.length_c   1.000
_cell.angle_alpha   90.00
_cell.angle_beta   90.00
_cell.angle_gamma   90.00
#
_symmetry.space_group_name_H-M   'P 1'
#
loop_
_entity.id
_entity.type
_entity.pdbx_description
1 polymer ?
#
loop_
_entity_poly.entity_id
_entity_poly.type
_entity_poly.pdbx_seq_one_letter_code
_entity_poly.pdbx_strand_id
1 'polypeptide(L)'
;MDDYRHHVNKKFGLKISNAQDLIRWSNESPQDFWLDLYSYLKLVPSLPPSITRAYDETVPMSSNPPFFEGLEMNYAENALFSNPDPNATALIGLREGQSLDDAEHMTWGEFRENVRVMASALRRSGIRKGDRVGALVATSNHAMVLFHATAAIGAIFTCIGPDLGIEGCVSRLQQVTPSVLFADGDTIYKGKTVSIIEKLDRILARLKPAPATFIVPIVSQSLKYPTVHDFLQRASDKDELTFTRVSFNDPLMIVYSSGTTGTPKCIVHRHGLCIQTRKISTLHNSLTPNDIVMQYSSTSWVVFYIMCGHFSVGAATICYNGSPMYPDVKQLLRIVEKFKVTYFGSSPRYLLEVEMSKCIPKDEFDLTALRTVYTTGATLSPEQYRWFYRSFPPSVQICNTAGGTDTATSLIALDPTGPIYAGEMQIRALGMDVDIVDSTSGSSIYDSGEAGELIIRKPFPSMPCFFWGDTPDNKRYKSSYFERFEDIDVWAQHDWLSRNPRTGGFTMHGRSDGVLSK
;
A
#
# COMPACT_ATOMS: atom_id res chain seq x y z
N MET A 1 -14.12 1.01 13.36
CA MET A 1 -15.20 0.21 12.73
C MET A 1 -16.53 0.39 13.45
N ASP A 2 -16.58 0.33 14.77
CA ASP A 2 -17.84 0.42 15.55
C ASP A 2 -18.55 1.78 15.38
N ASP A 3 -17.81 2.88 15.39
CA ASP A 3 -18.37 4.21 15.13
C ASP A 3 -19.03 4.30 13.74
N TYR A 4 -18.42 3.68 12.74
CA TYR A 4 -19.00 3.61 11.39
C TYR A 4 -20.28 2.76 11.38
N ARG A 5 -20.31 1.65 12.11
CA ARG A 5 -21.51 0.82 12.30
C ARG A 5 -22.67 1.62 12.90
N HIS A 6 -22.39 2.40 13.95
CA HIS A 6 -23.40 3.28 14.57
C HIS A 6 -23.87 4.39 13.61
N HIS A 7 -22.94 4.99 12.84
CA HIS A 7 -23.27 5.96 11.82
C HIS A 7 -24.23 5.38 10.76
N VAL A 8 -23.92 4.19 10.23
CA VAL A 8 -24.75 3.48 9.24
C VAL A 8 -26.13 3.16 9.79
N ASN A 9 -26.20 2.61 11.02
CA ASN A 9 -27.47 2.34 11.67
C ASN A 9 -28.35 3.59 11.78
N LYS A 10 -27.75 4.72 12.20
CA LYS A 10 -28.47 5.99 12.34
C LYS A 10 -28.93 6.53 10.98
N LYS A 11 -28.06 6.49 9.97
CA LYS A 11 -28.32 7.09 8.66
C LYS A 11 -29.35 6.32 7.85
N PHE A 12 -29.26 4.98 7.88
CA PHE A 12 -30.09 4.10 7.04
C PHE A 12 -31.24 3.41 7.81
N GLY A 13 -31.39 3.71 9.11
CA GLY A 13 -32.45 3.09 9.93
C GLY A 13 -32.23 1.59 10.17
N LEU A 14 -30.98 1.13 10.15
CA LEU A 14 -30.63 -0.30 10.27
C LEU A 14 -30.37 -0.70 11.74
N LYS A 15 -30.24 -2.00 11.97
CA LYS A 15 -29.91 -2.61 13.28
C LYS A 15 -28.74 -3.56 13.17
N ILE A 16 -27.67 -3.10 12.55
CA ILE A 16 -26.40 -3.85 12.42
C ILE A 16 -25.77 -3.99 13.81
N SER A 17 -25.52 -5.22 14.25
CA SER A 17 -25.10 -5.52 15.62
C SER A 17 -23.60 -5.70 15.78
N ASN A 18 -22.89 -6.10 14.72
CA ASN A 18 -21.46 -6.47 14.76
C ASN A 18 -20.79 -6.22 13.41
N ALA A 19 -19.47 -6.46 13.35
CA ALA A 19 -18.66 -6.26 12.15
C ALA A 19 -19.07 -7.17 10.98
N GLN A 20 -19.46 -8.43 11.25
CA GLN A 20 -19.89 -9.37 10.21
C GLN A 20 -21.18 -8.88 9.50
N ASP A 21 -22.14 -8.38 10.27
CA ASP A 21 -23.38 -7.80 9.71
C ASP A 21 -23.08 -6.53 8.92
N LEU A 22 -22.14 -5.69 9.37
CA LEU A 22 -21.70 -4.50 8.64
C LEU A 22 -21.05 -4.85 7.30
N ILE A 23 -20.22 -5.88 7.26
CA ILE A 23 -19.61 -6.40 6.03
C ILE A 23 -20.69 -6.93 5.09
N ARG A 24 -21.66 -7.70 5.61
CA ARG A 24 -22.76 -8.21 4.79
C ARG A 24 -23.51 -7.06 4.14
N TRP A 25 -23.93 -6.06 4.93
CA TRP A 25 -24.60 -4.87 4.40
C TRP A 25 -23.75 -4.14 3.34
N SER A 26 -22.46 -3.97 3.57
CA SER A 26 -21.57 -3.28 2.62
C SER A 26 -21.46 -4.00 1.27
N ASN A 27 -21.67 -5.31 1.25
CA ASN A 27 -21.67 -6.12 0.04
C ASN A 27 -23.05 -6.25 -0.61
N GLU A 28 -24.12 -6.29 0.19
CA GLU A 28 -25.51 -6.36 -0.30
C GLU A 28 -26.00 -5.00 -0.82
N SER A 29 -25.52 -3.89 -0.24
CA SER A 29 -25.88 -2.51 -0.61
C SER A 29 -24.63 -1.69 -1.04
N PRO A 30 -23.91 -2.10 -2.10
CA PRO A 30 -22.63 -1.49 -2.47
C PRO A 30 -22.75 -0.01 -2.85
N GLN A 31 -23.89 0.41 -3.44
CA GLN A 31 -24.11 1.81 -3.78
C GLN A 31 -24.19 2.68 -2.53
N ASP A 32 -25.05 2.32 -1.58
CA ASP A 32 -25.18 3.03 -0.31
C ASP A 32 -23.86 3.04 0.46
N PHE A 33 -23.17 1.89 0.50
CA PHE A 33 -21.89 1.75 1.19
C PHE A 33 -20.82 2.69 0.62
N TRP A 34 -20.55 2.65 -0.69
CA TRP A 34 -19.44 3.42 -1.25
C TRP A 34 -19.73 4.93 -1.28
N LEU A 35 -20.96 5.34 -1.55
CA LEU A 35 -21.37 6.75 -1.50
C LEU A 35 -21.30 7.31 -0.08
N ASP A 36 -21.77 6.54 0.91
CA ASP A 36 -21.69 6.94 2.31
C ASP A 36 -20.26 6.98 2.81
N LEU A 37 -19.48 5.93 2.53
CA LEU A 37 -18.09 5.83 2.95
C LEU A 37 -17.23 6.99 2.43
N TYR A 38 -17.42 7.40 1.17
CA TYR A 38 -16.72 8.55 0.59
C TYR A 38 -16.93 9.81 1.45
N SER A 39 -18.17 10.06 1.83
CA SER A 39 -18.55 11.21 2.66
C SER A 39 -18.09 11.05 4.11
N TYR A 40 -18.21 9.86 4.69
CA TYR A 40 -17.78 9.54 6.05
C TYR A 40 -16.28 9.74 6.24
N LEU A 41 -15.48 9.32 5.28
CA LEU A 41 -14.02 9.51 5.26
C LEU A 41 -13.60 10.95 4.92
N LYS A 42 -14.55 11.85 4.67
CA LYS A 42 -14.31 13.27 4.34
C LYS A 42 -13.31 13.44 3.19
N LEU A 43 -13.48 12.66 2.13
CA LEU A 43 -12.65 12.80 0.95
C LEU A 43 -12.94 14.10 0.20
N VAL A 44 -11.89 14.66 -0.42
CA VAL A 44 -11.95 15.95 -1.12
C VAL A 44 -11.76 15.71 -2.63
N PRO A 45 -12.62 16.38 -3.46
CA PRO A 45 -13.77 17.19 -3.09
C PRO A 45 -14.95 16.34 -2.57
N SER A 46 -15.91 16.96 -1.92
CA SER A 46 -17.18 16.29 -1.59
C SER A 46 -17.87 15.79 -2.87
N LEU A 47 -18.61 14.69 -2.78
CA LEU A 47 -19.36 14.18 -3.93
C LEU A 47 -20.36 15.23 -4.41
N PRO A 48 -20.32 15.63 -5.70
CA PRO A 48 -21.33 16.50 -6.26
C PRO A 48 -22.70 15.77 -6.33
N PRO A 49 -23.83 16.50 -6.24
CA PRO A 49 -25.17 15.91 -6.29
C PRO A 49 -25.49 15.12 -7.57
N SER A 50 -24.72 15.34 -8.63
CA SER A 50 -24.85 14.61 -9.90
C SER A 50 -24.35 13.16 -9.80
N ILE A 51 -23.50 12.84 -8.82
CA ILE A 51 -23.01 11.48 -8.60
C ILE A 51 -23.96 10.76 -7.63
N THR A 52 -24.87 9.99 -8.20
CA THR A 52 -25.93 9.26 -7.46
C THR A 52 -25.66 7.77 -7.35
N ARG A 53 -24.60 7.27 -7.99
CA ARG A 53 -24.16 5.87 -7.93
C ARG A 53 -22.65 5.77 -7.82
N ALA A 54 -22.18 4.74 -7.13
CA ALA A 54 -20.76 4.49 -6.99
C ALA A 54 -20.14 3.92 -8.27
N TYR A 55 -20.85 3.02 -8.93
CA TYR A 55 -20.50 2.43 -10.24
C TYR A 55 -21.75 1.89 -10.91
N ASP A 56 -21.67 1.57 -12.20
CA ASP A 56 -22.76 0.97 -12.96
C ASP A 56 -22.77 -0.55 -12.77
N GLU A 57 -23.77 -1.08 -12.06
CA GLU A 57 -23.90 -2.52 -11.79
C GLU A 57 -24.28 -3.35 -13.03
N THR A 58 -24.70 -2.69 -14.11
CA THR A 58 -25.01 -3.38 -15.39
C THR A 58 -23.77 -3.63 -16.24
N VAL A 59 -22.63 -2.99 -15.91
CA VAL A 59 -21.36 -3.18 -16.59
C VAL A 59 -20.64 -4.38 -15.97
N PRO A 60 -20.25 -5.39 -16.77
CA PRO A 60 -19.49 -6.52 -16.27
C PRO A 60 -18.21 -6.09 -15.53
N MET A 61 -17.85 -6.80 -14.47
CA MET A 61 -16.65 -6.49 -13.68
C MET A 61 -15.37 -6.58 -14.53
N SER A 62 -15.31 -7.54 -15.48
CA SER A 62 -14.21 -7.71 -16.44
C SER A 62 -14.03 -6.52 -17.39
N SER A 63 -15.06 -5.70 -17.56
CA SER A 63 -15.00 -4.43 -18.30
C SER A 63 -14.53 -3.25 -17.44
N ASN A 64 -14.19 -3.49 -16.16
CA ASN A 64 -13.63 -2.52 -15.22
C ASN A 64 -14.49 -1.23 -15.09
N PRO A 65 -15.75 -1.34 -14.58
CA PRO A 65 -16.65 -0.20 -14.48
C PRO A 65 -16.00 0.96 -13.70
N PRO A 66 -16.12 2.20 -14.18
CA PRO A 66 -15.59 3.37 -13.50
C PRO A 66 -16.34 3.60 -12.19
N PHE A 67 -15.59 3.92 -11.13
CA PHE A 67 -16.16 4.40 -9.87
C PHE A 67 -16.35 5.91 -9.89
N PHE A 68 -17.46 6.39 -9.31
CA PHE A 68 -17.80 7.80 -9.18
C PHE A 68 -17.56 8.57 -10.50
N GLU A 69 -18.17 8.09 -11.57
CA GLU A 69 -18.00 8.64 -12.92
C GLU A 69 -18.26 10.15 -12.93
N GLY A 70 -17.33 10.93 -13.51
CA GLY A 70 -17.36 12.39 -13.51
C GLY A 70 -16.73 13.05 -12.28
N LEU A 71 -16.31 12.29 -11.26
CA LEU A 71 -15.60 12.85 -10.12
C LEU A 71 -14.14 13.16 -10.50
N GLU A 72 -13.73 14.39 -10.31
CA GLU A 72 -12.34 14.82 -10.39
C GLU A 72 -11.78 15.05 -8.99
N MET A 73 -10.63 14.47 -8.69
CA MET A 73 -9.96 14.56 -7.38
C MET A 73 -8.44 14.62 -7.52
N ASN A 74 -7.73 14.61 -6.40
CA ASN A 74 -6.29 14.36 -6.36
C ASN A 74 -5.93 13.58 -5.10
N TYR A 75 -5.13 12.51 -5.25
CA TYR A 75 -4.68 11.68 -4.13
C TYR A 75 -3.86 12.50 -3.12
N ALA A 76 -2.89 13.30 -3.61
CA ALA A 76 -2.00 14.07 -2.74
C ALA A 76 -2.75 15.14 -1.94
N GLU A 77 -3.77 15.78 -2.51
CA GLU A 77 -4.62 16.74 -1.78
C GLU A 77 -5.28 16.08 -0.57
N ASN A 78 -5.81 14.87 -0.76
CA ASN A 78 -6.41 14.11 0.32
C ASN A 78 -5.40 13.67 1.39
N ALA A 79 -4.17 13.32 1.00
CA ALA A 79 -3.14 12.88 1.94
C ALA A 79 -2.53 14.05 2.71
N LEU A 80 -2.14 15.13 2.03
CA LEU A 80 -1.36 16.23 2.60
C LEU A 80 -2.11 17.06 3.65
N PHE A 81 -3.44 17.08 3.61
CA PHE A 81 -4.27 17.84 4.56
C PHE A 81 -5.03 16.94 5.53
N SER A 82 -4.62 15.68 5.66
CA SER A 82 -5.22 14.74 6.63
C SER A 82 -4.91 15.07 8.08
N ASN A 83 -3.78 15.74 8.35
CA ASN A 83 -3.46 16.33 9.66
C ASN A 83 -3.46 17.85 9.54
N PRO A 84 -4.32 18.57 10.28
CA PRO A 84 -4.43 20.02 10.19
C PRO A 84 -3.29 20.77 10.88
N ASP A 85 -2.62 20.15 11.87
CA ASP A 85 -1.52 20.79 12.62
C ASP A 85 -0.23 20.77 11.79
N PRO A 86 0.27 21.95 11.33
CA PRO A 86 1.50 22.02 10.56
C PRO A 86 2.76 21.66 11.37
N ASN A 87 2.69 21.73 12.72
CA ASN A 87 3.82 21.45 13.59
C ASN A 87 3.88 20.00 14.06
N ALA A 88 2.79 19.23 13.87
CA ALA A 88 2.80 17.81 14.18
C ALA A 88 3.80 17.07 13.30
N THR A 89 4.44 16.03 13.85
CA THR A 89 5.34 15.15 13.09
C THR A 89 4.58 14.44 11.98
N ALA A 90 5.09 14.52 10.75
CA ALA A 90 4.61 13.77 9.60
C ALA A 90 5.48 12.55 9.34
N LEU A 91 6.79 12.75 9.19
CA LEU A 91 7.73 11.69 8.84
C LEU A 91 8.91 11.65 9.82
N ILE A 92 9.39 10.43 10.05
CA ILE A 92 10.63 10.16 10.80
C ILE A 92 11.50 9.28 9.91
N GLY A 93 12.54 9.87 9.32
CA GLY A 93 13.49 9.17 8.46
C GLY A 93 14.63 8.56 9.26
N LEU A 94 14.93 7.30 9.01
CA LEU A 94 16.00 6.55 9.65
C LEU A 94 16.80 5.76 8.62
N ARG A 95 18.11 5.66 8.84
CA ARG A 95 19.02 4.84 8.04
C ARG A 95 19.74 3.83 8.90
N GLU A 96 20.10 2.71 8.30
CA GLU A 96 20.92 1.70 8.95
C GLU A 96 22.25 2.28 9.45
N GLY A 97 22.64 1.91 10.66
CA GLY A 97 23.88 2.37 11.29
C GLY A 97 23.84 3.78 11.87
N GLN A 98 22.73 4.51 11.68
CA GLN A 98 22.50 5.81 12.28
C GLN A 98 22.04 5.65 13.74
N SER A 99 22.44 6.57 14.63
CA SER A 99 21.82 6.68 15.95
C SER A 99 20.33 7.01 15.80
N LEU A 100 19.49 6.40 16.63
CA LEU A 100 18.07 6.73 16.66
C LEU A 100 17.78 8.16 17.13
N ASP A 101 18.74 8.79 17.83
CA ASP A 101 18.66 10.19 18.25
C ASP A 101 18.92 11.17 17.08
N ASP A 102 19.57 10.70 16.00
CA ASP A 102 19.85 11.47 14.79
C ASP A 102 18.78 11.29 13.71
N ALA A 103 17.60 10.78 14.06
CA ALA A 103 16.49 10.61 13.13
C ALA A 103 16.10 11.93 12.44
N GLU A 104 15.83 11.88 11.16
CA GLU A 104 15.35 13.03 10.38
C GLU A 104 13.85 13.24 10.63
N HIS A 105 13.50 14.21 11.43
CA HIS A 105 12.11 14.59 11.66
C HIS A 105 11.64 15.60 10.62
N MET A 106 10.42 15.41 10.13
CA MET A 106 9.75 16.32 9.22
C MET A 106 8.33 16.56 9.71
N THR A 107 7.97 17.82 9.93
CA THR A 107 6.60 18.21 10.30
C THR A 107 5.67 18.17 9.10
N TRP A 108 4.35 18.20 9.33
CA TRP A 108 3.36 18.32 8.26
C TRP A 108 3.51 19.60 7.44
N GLY A 109 3.92 20.71 8.07
CA GLY A 109 4.24 21.97 7.39
C GLY A 109 5.42 21.82 6.44
N GLU A 110 6.53 21.27 6.93
CA GLU A 110 7.73 21.00 6.14
C GLU A 110 7.47 19.98 5.02
N PHE A 111 6.68 18.94 5.29
CA PHE A 111 6.32 17.96 4.27
C PHE A 111 5.54 18.60 3.12
N ARG A 112 4.52 19.43 3.44
CA ARG A 112 3.77 20.18 2.42
C ARG A 112 4.68 21.09 1.59
N GLU A 113 5.62 21.78 2.25
CA GLU A 113 6.57 22.65 1.58
C GLU A 113 7.52 21.85 0.67
N ASN A 114 8.09 20.74 1.13
CA ASN A 114 8.93 19.88 0.30
C ASN A 114 8.17 19.33 -0.92
N VAL A 115 6.90 18.94 -0.73
CA VAL A 115 6.03 18.51 -1.85
C VAL A 115 5.77 19.67 -2.80
N ARG A 116 5.52 20.89 -2.31
CA ARG A 116 5.34 22.09 -3.15
C ARG A 116 6.56 22.34 -4.02
N VAL A 117 7.74 22.36 -3.41
CA VAL A 117 9.01 22.63 -4.12
C VAL A 117 9.27 21.56 -5.19
N MET A 118 9.10 20.29 -4.85
CA MET A 118 9.27 19.18 -5.78
C MET A 118 8.24 19.24 -6.92
N ALA A 119 6.97 19.52 -6.63
CA ALA A 119 5.91 19.63 -7.62
C ALA A 119 6.16 20.83 -8.58
N SER A 120 6.64 21.97 -8.05
CA SER A 120 7.06 23.13 -8.84
C SER A 120 8.20 22.74 -9.79
N ALA A 121 9.26 22.09 -9.28
CA ALA A 121 10.40 21.65 -10.08
C ALA A 121 9.99 20.68 -11.20
N LEU A 122 9.11 19.71 -10.89
CA LEU A 122 8.57 18.78 -11.88
C LEU A 122 7.81 19.51 -13.00
N ARG A 123 6.86 20.42 -12.65
CA ARG A 123 6.10 21.21 -13.62
C ARG A 123 7.02 22.07 -14.51
N ARG A 124 8.02 22.73 -13.93
CA ARG A 124 8.98 23.58 -14.63
C ARG A 124 9.96 22.78 -15.50
N SER A 125 10.13 21.49 -15.17
CA SER A 125 10.88 20.54 -16.02
C SER A 125 10.05 19.97 -17.17
N GLY A 126 8.79 20.40 -17.33
CA GLY A 126 7.92 19.96 -18.41
C GLY A 126 7.10 18.71 -18.10
N ILE A 127 7.19 18.15 -16.89
CA ILE A 127 6.37 16.99 -16.49
C ILE A 127 4.89 17.40 -16.34
N ARG A 128 4.01 16.64 -16.92
CA ARG A 128 2.57 16.91 -17.01
C ARG A 128 1.75 15.70 -16.53
N LYS A 129 0.44 15.90 -16.41
CA LYS A 129 -0.55 14.83 -16.17
C LYS A 129 -0.29 13.65 -17.12
N GLY A 130 -0.20 12.45 -16.56
CA GLY A 130 0.02 11.21 -17.29
C GLY A 130 1.48 10.88 -17.63
N ASP A 131 2.43 11.81 -17.43
CA ASP A 131 3.86 11.51 -17.52
C ASP A 131 4.29 10.59 -16.38
N ARG A 132 5.34 9.78 -16.61
CA ARG A 132 5.85 8.83 -15.61
C ARG A 132 7.09 9.43 -14.94
N VAL A 133 7.01 9.48 -13.60
CA VAL A 133 8.15 9.81 -12.74
C VAL A 133 8.65 8.51 -12.11
N GLY A 134 9.87 8.13 -12.45
CA GLY A 134 10.53 6.93 -11.94
C GLY A 134 11.37 7.23 -10.70
N ALA A 135 11.45 6.27 -9.79
CA ALA A 135 12.34 6.31 -8.66
C ALA A 135 13.05 4.97 -8.46
N LEU A 136 14.36 5.01 -8.22
CA LEU A 136 15.19 3.89 -7.78
C LEU A 136 15.74 4.24 -6.41
N VAL A 137 14.88 4.23 -5.40
CA VAL A 137 15.17 4.75 -4.06
C VAL A 137 14.68 3.79 -2.96
N ALA A 138 15.35 3.80 -1.83
CA ALA A 138 14.89 3.10 -0.64
C ALA A 138 13.73 3.83 0.04
N THR A 139 13.09 3.16 1.00
CA THR A 139 12.04 3.74 1.84
C THR A 139 12.63 4.87 2.69
N SER A 140 12.24 6.11 2.41
CA SER A 140 12.80 7.32 3.00
C SER A 140 11.78 8.46 2.96
N ASN A 141 12.03 9.54 3.73
CA ASN A 141 11.25 10.77 3.66
C ASN A 141 11.20 11.32 2.23
N HIS A 142 12.31 11.21 1.49
CA HIS A 142 12.41 11.66 0.11
C HIS A 142 11.49 10.86 -0.84
N ALA A 143 11.39 9.54 -0.66
CA ALA A 143 10.48 8.70 -1.44
C ALA A 143 9.01 9.13 -1.24
N MET A 144 8.65 9.49 0.00
CA MET A 144 7.32 10.02 0.32
C MET A 144 7.06 11.36 -0.37
N VAL A 145 8.03 12.28 -0.35
CA VAL A 145 7.94 13.58 -1.05
C VAL A 145 7.76 13.38 -2.56
N LEU A 146 8.57 12.51 -3.18
CA LEU A 146 8.49 12.22 -4.61
C LEU A 146 7.12 11.67 -5.02
N PHE A 147 6.60 10.70 -4.27
CA PHE A 147 5.28 10.12 -4.56
C PHE A 147 4.17 11.17 -4.50
N HIS A 148 4.12 11.96 -3.42
CA HIS A 148 3.05 12.94 -3.25
C HIS A 148 3.18 14.13 -4.20
N ALA A 149 4.39 14.58 -4.52
CA ALA A 149 4.62 15.63 -5.50
C ALA A 149 4.23 15.19 -6.92
N THR A 150 4.55 13.93 -7.29
CA THR A 150 4.13 13.34 -8.56
C THR A 150 2.61 13.25 -8.65
N ALA A 151 1.95 12.76 -7.60
CA ALA A 151 0.49 12.72 -7.52
C ALA A 151 -0.15 14.10 -7.58
N ALA A 152 0.43 15.13 -6.92
CA ALA A 152 -0.09 16.49 -6.92
C ALA A 152 -0.19 17.10 -8.32
N ILE A 153 0.73 16.78 -9.21
CA ILE A 153 0.72 17.26 -10.61
C ILE A 153 -0.05 16.35 -11.58
N GLY A 154 -0.67 15.25 -11.07
CA GLY A 154 -1.39 14.28 -11.89
C GLY A 154 -0.49 13.39 -12.76
N ALA A 155 0.81 13.35 -12.49
CA ALA A 155 1.75 12.42 -13.11
C ALA A 155 1.69 11.05 -12.43
N ILE A 156 2.22 10.03 -13.09
CA ILE A 156 2.16 8.62 -12.66
C ILE A 156 3.49 8.26 -12.00
N PHE A 157 3.44 7.84 -10.74
CA PHE A 157 4.64 7.45 -10.01
C PHE A 157 4.95 5.97 -10.19
N THR A 158 6.25 5.63 -10.29
CA THR A 158 6.71 4.25 -10.22
C THR A 158 8.01 4.17 -9.43
N CYS A 159 8.11 3.23 -8.51
CA CYS A 159 9.27 3.08 -7.66
C CYS A 159 9.80 1.65 -7.64
N ILE A 160 11.12 1.54 -7.58
CA ILE A 160 11.86 0.30 -7.50
C ILE A 160 12.90 0.48 -6.37
N GLY A 161 13.00 -0.50 -5.48
CA GLY A 161 14.01 -0.47 -4.42
C GLY A 161 15.43 -0.71 -4.97
N PRO A 162 16.44 -0.13 -4.34
CA PRO A 162 17.83 -0.31 -4.77
C PRO A 162 18.36 -1.73 -4.57
N ASP A 163 17.62 -2.58 -3.88
CA ASP A 163 17.90 -4.01 -3.67
C ASP A 163 17.63 -4.88 -4.91
N LEU A 164 16.78 -4.42 -5.84
CA LEU A 164 16.44 -5.18 -7.04
C LEU A 164 17.64 -5.28 -8.01
N GLY A 165 17.89 -6.45 -8.58
CA GLY A 165 18.95 -6.67 -9.57
C GLY A 165 18.81 -5.85 -10.85
N ILE A 166 19.91 -5.65 -11.60
CA ILE A 166 19.93 -4.82 -12.83
C ILE A 166 18.87 -5.28 -13.84
N GLU A 167 18.78 -6.58 -14.10
CA GLU A 167 17.79 -7.14 -15.04
C GLU A 167 16.36 -6.81 -14.63
N GLY A 168 16.09 -6.93 -13.33
CA GLY A 168 14.80 -6.57 -12.76
C GLY A 168 14.48 -5.08 -12.89
N CYS A 169 15.45 -4.19 -12.72
CA CYS A 169 15.29 -2.76 -12.92
C CYS A 169 15.04 -2.42 -14.40
N VAL A 170 15.88 -2.94 -15.30
CA VAL A 170 15.76 -2.68 -16.75
C VAL A 170 14.43 -3.18 -17.28
N SER A 171 14.02 -4.41 -16.94
CA SER A 171 12.76 -4.97 -17.44
C SER A 171 11.52 -4.16 -17.04
N ARG A 172 11.55 -3.46 -15.92
CA ARG A 172 10.47 -2.60 -15.44
C ARG A 172 10.53 -1.21 -16.06
N LEU A 173 11.68 -0.55 -15.95
CA LEU A 173 11.86 0.82 -16.43
C LEU A 173 11.71 0.93 -17.94
N GLN A 174 12.16 -0.09 -18.71
CA GLN A 174 12.01 -0.10 -20.17
C GLN A 174 10.53 -0.22 -20.60
N GLN A 175 9.70 -0.93 -19.85
CA GLN A 175 8.27 -1.00 -20.13
C GLN A 175 7.56 0.34 -19.87
N VAL A 176 7.89 0.99 -18.75
CA VAL A 176 7.21 2.22 -18.28
C VAL A 176 7.77 3.47 -18.96
N THR A 177 9.05 3.46 -19.36
CA THR A 177 9.74 4.59 -20.00
C THR A 177 9.51 5.92 -19.26
N PRO A 178 10.01 6.06 -18.00
CA PRO A 178 9.82 7.30 -17.23
C PRO A 178 10.51 8.47 -17.90
N SER A 179 9.88 9.66 -17.81
CA SER A 179 10.45 10.92 -18.35
C SER A 179 11.61 11.43 -17.51
N VAL A 180 11.55 11.18 -16.20
CA VAL A 180 12.58 11.52 -15.22
C VAL A 180 12.77 10.37 -14.25
N LEU A 181 14.00 10.14 -13.80
CA LEU A 181 14.37 9.11 -12.83
C LEU A 181 15.13 9.74 -11.66
N PHE A 182 14.66 9.52 -10.45
CA PHE A 182 15.38 9.83 -9.23
C PHE A 182 15.98 8.55 -8.67
N ALA A 183 17.26 8.56 -8.31
CA ALA A 183 17.95 7.36 -7.81
C ALA A 183 18.79 7.67 -6.59
N ASP A 184 18.84 6.76 -5.62
CA ASP A 184 19.80 6.84 -4.54
C ASP A 184 21.23 6.75 -5.12
N GLY A 185 22.16 7.54 -4.60
CA GLY A 185 23.58 7.48 -4.98
C GLY A 185 24.29 6.29 -4.38
N ASP A 186 23.90 5.93 -3.17
CA ASP A 186 24.35 4.77 -2.43
C ASP A 186 23.27 4.25 -1.48
N THR A 187 23.50 3.10 -0.89
CA THR A 187 22.67 2.54 0.19
C THR A 187 23.56 1.91 1.25
N ILE A 188 23.08 1.84 2.49
CA ILE A 188 23.76 1.12 3.56
C ILE A 188 22.96 -0.15 3.82
N TYR A 189 23.65 -1.29 3.79
CA TYR A 189 23.03 -2.58 4.02
C TYR A 189 23.99 -3.53 4.74
N LYS A 190 23.56 -4.04 5.90
CA LYS A 190 24.36 -4.90 6.80
C LYS A 190 25.73 -4.30 7.14
N GLY A 191 25.74 -3.01 7.49
CA GLY A 191 26.92 -2.26 7.89
C GLY A 191 27.84 -1.84 6.75
N LYS A 192 27.48 -2.08 5.50
CA LYS A 192 28.30 -1.75 4.32
C LYS A 192 27.62 -0.70 3.45
N THR A 193 28.36 0.34 3.08
CA THR A 193 27.93 1.27 2.04
C THR A 193 28.09 0.62 0.66
N VAL A 194 27.03 0.59 -0.12
CA VAL A 194 26.99 0.03 -1.48
C VAL A 194 26.65 1.15 -2.45
N SER A 195 27.57 1.44 -3.37
CA SER A 195 27.32 2.42 -4.45
C SER A 195 26.24 1.92 -5.40
N ILE A 196 25.28 2.78 -5.68
CA ILE A 196 24.24 2.52 -6.68
C ILE A 196 24.65 3.08 -8.05
N ILE A 197 25.64 3.98 -8.12
CA ILE A 197 26.04 4.68 -9.36
C ILE A 197 26.47 3.70 -10.46
N GLU A 198 27.34 2.73 -10.16
CA GLU A 198 27.77 1.74 -11.17
C GLU A 198 26.60 0.88 -11.68
N LYS A 199 25.72 0.51 -10.78
CA LYS A 199 24.47 -0.21 -11.12
C LYS A 199 23.59 0.66 -12.00
N LEU A 200 23.42 1.93 -11.65
CA LEU A 200 22.62 2.91 -12.40
C LEU A 200 23.19 3.10 -13.80
N ASP A 201 24.52 3.22 -13.96
CA ASP A 201 25.18 3.31 -15.28
C ASP A 201 24.80 2.12 -16.18
N ARG A 202 24.85 0.91 -15.64
CA ARG A 202 24.50 -0.30 -16.37
C ARG A 202 23.01 -0.39 -16.72
N ILE A 203 22.14 0.16 -15.87
CA ILE A 203 20.71 0.26 -16.15
C ILE A 203 20.46 1.29 -17.26
N LEU A 204 20.98 2.52 -17.13
CA LEU A 204 20.74 3.61 -18.07
C LEU A 204 21.30 3.32 -19.47
N ALA A 205 22.44 2.64 -19.57
CA ALA A 205 23.00 2.22 -20.86
C ALA A 205 22.07 1.30 -21.68
N ARG A 206 21.13 0.64 -21.01
CA ARG A 206 20.19 -0.31 -21.63
C ARG A 206 18.80 0.28 -21.87
N LEU A 207 18.46 1.42 -21.23
CA LEU A 207 17.16 2.06 -21.41
C LEU A 207 17.13 2.91 -22.68
N LYS A 208 16.04 2.78 -23.45
CA LYS A 208 15.84 3.56 -24.70
C LYS A 208 14.39 4.05 -24.79
N PRO A 209 14.16 5.37 -24.67
CA PRO A 209 15.14 6.40 -24.32
C PRO A 209 15.59 6.31 -22.86
N ALA A 210 16.81 6.76 -22.57
CA ALA A 210 17.26 6.93 -21.19
C ALA A 210 16.58 8.16 -20.56
N PRO A 211 16.03 8.07 -19.35
CA PRO A 211 15.39 9.19 -18.67
C PRO A 211 16.41 10.23 -18.20
N ALA A 212 16.00 11.50 -18.07
CA ALA A 212 16.74 12.49 -17.30
C ALA A 212 16.89 11.98 -15.85
N THR A 213 18.12 11.89 -15.34
CA THR A 213 18.39 11.20 -14.07
C THR A 213 19.02 12.14 -13.05
N PHE A 214 18.51 12.10 -11.81
CA PHE A 214 18.98 12.90 -10.68
C PHE A 214 19.24 12.01 -9.47
N ILE A 215 20.34 12.29 -8.76
CA ILE A 215 20.78 11.49 -7.63
C ILE A 215 20.30 12.10 -6.31
N VAL A 216 19.76 11.24 -5.45
CA VAL A 216 19.51 11.53 -4.04
C VAL A 216 20.79 11.18 -3.28
N PRO A 217 21.58 12.16 -2.79
CA PRO A 217 22.78 11.87 -2.02
C PRO A 217 22.41 11.28 -0.66
N ILE A 218 23.07 10.20 -0.25
CA ILE A 218 22.89 9.61 1.07
C ILE A 218 24.15 9.79 1.91
N VAL A 219 25.32 9.40 1.38
CA VAL A 219 26.61 9.45 2.08
C VAL A 219 27.70 10.12 1.20
N SER A 220 27.80 9.74 -0.07
CA SER A 220 28.89 10.20 -0.94
C SER A 220 28.58 11.47 -1.70
N GLN A 221 29.62 12.32 -1.88
CA GLN A 221 29.53 13.60 -2.60
C GLN A 221 30.06 13.54 -4.04
N SER A 222 30.58 12.42 -4.49
CA SER A 222 31.13 12.30 -5.85
C SER A 222 30.02 11.98 -6.84
N LEU A 223 29.68 12.93 -7.70
CA LEU A 223 28.45 12.87 -8.48
C LEU A 223 28.74 12.91 -9.98
N LYS A 224 28.58 11.76 -10.62
CA LYS A 224 28.56 11.63 -12.08
C LYS A 224 27.29 12.25 -12.68
N TYR A 225 26.21 12.31 -11.93
CA TYR A 225 24.90 12.81 -12.31
C TYR A 225 24.54 14.05 -11.50
N PRO A 226 23.69 14.95 -12.02
CA PRO A 226 23.13 16.03 -11.22
C PRO A 226 22.33 15.48 -10.04
N THR A 227 22.27 16.25 -8.97
CA THR A 227 21.59 15.88 -7.74
C THR A 227 20.12 16.25 -7.75
N VAL A 228 19.36 15.70 -6.81
CA VAL A 228 18.01 16.19 -6.53
C VAL A 228 18.02 17.67 -6.12
N HIS A 229 19.07 18.14 -5.43
CA HIS A 229 19.22 19.55 -5.10
C HIS A 229 19.29 20.42 -6.37
N ASP A 230 20.08 20.01 -7.38
CA ASP A 230 20.15 20.71 -8.69
C ASP A 230 18.81 20.68 -9.41
N PHE A 231 18.04 19.60 -9.24
CA PHE A 231 16.68 19.53 -9.78
C PHE A 231 15.73 20.53 -9.12
N LEU A 232 15.79 20.64 -7.79
CA LEU A 232 14.95 21.54 -7.00
C LEU A 232 15.23 23.02 -7.26
N GLN A 233 16.44 23.40 -7.75
CA GLN A 233 16.74 24.78 -8.19
C GLN A 233 15.84 25.25 -9.34
N ARG A 234 15.12 24.35 -10.00
CA ARG A 234 14.14 24.70 -11.04
C ARG A 234 12.82 25.20 -10.46
N ALA A 235 12.56 24.92 -9.17
CA ALA A 235 11.36 25.40 -8.49
C ALA A 235 11.34 26.92 -8.39
N SER A 236 10.15 27.48 -8.17
CA SER A 236 9.98 28.90 -7.87
C SER A 236 9.25 29.06 -6.55
N ASP A 237 9.71 29.98 -5.73
CA ASP A 237 9.05 30.36 -4.47
C ASP A 237 7.67 31.02 -4.71
N LYS A 238 7.42 31.46 -5.94
CA LYS A 238 6.13 32.02 -6.35
C LYS A 238 5.08 30.96 -6.70
N ASP A 239 5.50 29.71 -6.88
CA ASP A 239 4.57 28.62 -7.22
C ASP A 239 3.91 28.11 -5.94
N GLU A 240 2.59 28.15 -5.88
CA GLU A 240 1.80 27.61 -4.77
C GLU A 240 1.67 26.07 -4.87
N LEU A 241 1.39 25.43 -3.73
CA LEU A 241 1.01 24.03 -3.71
C LEU A 241 -0.39 23.88 -4.31
N THR A 242 -0.44 23.44 -5.54
CA THR A 242 -1.68 23.22 -6.28
C THR A 242 -1.82 21.77 -6.72
N PHE A 243 -3.07 21.32 -6.91
CA PHE A 243 -3.38 19.95 -7.26
C PHE A 243 -4.07 19.89 -8.63
N THR A 244 -3.44 19.18 -9.56
CA THR A 244 -4.06 18.92 -10.86
C THR A 244 -5.27 18.00 -10.67
N ARG A 245 -6.44 18.47 -11.07
CA ARG A 245 -7.65 17.65 -11.05
C ARG A 245 -7.54 16.52 -12.08
N VAL A 246 -7.81 15.32 -11.64
CA VAL A 246 -7.80 14.11 -12.44
C VAL A 246 -9.04 13.30 -12.13
N SER A 247 -9.50 12.48 -13.07
CA SER A 247 -10.60 11.58 -12.79
C SER A 247 -10.25 10.66 -11.61
N PHE A 248 -11.25 10.31 -10.79
CA PHE A 248 -11.13 9.26 -9.77
C PHE A 248 -10.48 7.99 -10.33
N ASN A 249 -10.73 7.70 -11.60
CA ASN A 249 -10.26 6.50 -12.30
C ASN A 249 -8.93 6.69 -13.06
N ASP A 250 -8.35 7.90 -13.06
CA ASP A 250 -7.07 8.15 -13.73
C ASP A 250 -5.89 7.48 -13.01
N PRO A 251 -4.83 7.09 -13.76
CA PRO A 251 -3.63 6.48 -13.20
C PRO A 251 -2.92 7.35 -12.14
N LEU A 252 -2.57 6.75 -11.02
CA LEU A 252 -1.79 7.33 -9.93
C LEU A 252 -0.38 6.77 -9.89
N MET A 253 -0.26 5.45 -9.96
CA MET A 253 1.02 4.77 -9.79
C MET A 253 1.07 3.47 -10.57
N ILE A 254 2.30 3.01 -10.87
CA ILE A 254 2.59 1.71 -11.46
C ILE A 254 3.39 0.89 -10.45
N VAL A 255 2.87 -0.27 -10.10
CA VAL A 255 3.54 -1.27 -9.27
C VAL A 255 3.80 -2.54 -10.08
N TYR A 256 4.66 -3.40 -9.56
CA TYR A 256 5.12 -4.56 -10.32
C TYR A 256 4.84 -5.85 -9.56
N SER A 257 4.34 -6.86 -10.28
CA SER A 257 4.29 -8.23 -9.77
C SER A 257 5.00 -9.18 -10.74
N SER A 258 5.36 -10.37 -10.25
CA SER A 258 5.91 -11.42 -11.10
C SER A 258 4.85 -11.89 -12.10
N GLY A 259 5.17 -11.82 -13.39
CA GLY A 259 4.31 -12.42 -14.44
C GLY A 259 4.57 -13.92 -14.57
N THR A 260 3.55 -14.69 -14.87
CA THR A 260 3.66 -16.14 -15.19
C THR A 260 4.54 -16.40 -16.41
N THR A 261 4.69 -15.41 -17.30
CA THR A 261 5.52 -15.46 -18.51
C THR A 261 6.95 -14.97 -18.32
N GLY A 262 7.37 -14.66 -17.08
CA GLY A 262 8.70 -14.14 -16.75
C GLY A 262 8.85 -12.61 -16.90
N THR A 263 8.02 -11.94 -17.69
CA THR A 263 8.01 -10.47 -17.80
C THR A 263 7.12 -9.90 -16.68
N PRO A 264 7.61 -8.93 -15.86
CA PRO A 264 6.81 -8.34 -14.82
C PRO A 264 5.53 -7.70 -15.35
N LYS A 265 4.41 -7.90 -14.64
CA LYS A 265 3.19 -7.13 -14.87
C LYS A 265 3.44 -5.71 -14.35
N CYS A 266 3.15 -4.70 -15.16
CA CYS A 266 3.17 -3.29 -14.76
C CYS A 266 1.73 -2.87 -14.43
N ILE A 267 1.33 -3.03 -13.18
CA ILE A 267 -0.05 -2.84 -12.72
C ILE A 267 -0.28 -1.37 -12.44
N VAL A 268 -1.27 -0.78 -13.10
CA VAL A 268 -1.59 0.65 -12.98
C VAL A 268 -2.76 0.84 -12.01
N HIS A 269 -2.50 1.48 -10.86
CA HIS A 269 -3.54 1.84 -9.90
C HIS A 269 -3.98 3.29 -10.07
N ARG A 270 -5.25 3.56 -9.73
CA ARG A 270 -5.94 4.84 -9.92
C ARG A 270 -5.90 5.74 -8.68
N HIS A 271 -6.19 7.02 -8.86
CA HIS A 271 -6.32 7.99 -7.75
C HIS A 271 -7.39 7.56 -6.73
N GLY A 272 -8.42 6.87 -7.16
CA GLY A 272 -9.46 6.29 -6.32
C GLY A 272 -8.99 5.26 -5.28
N LEU A 273 -7.74 4.79 -5.36
CA LEU A 273 -7.10 4.01 -4.30
C LEU A 273 -7.21 4.70 -2.93
N CYS A 274 -7.34 6.03 -2.91
CA CYS A 274 -7.48 6.83 -1.70
C CYS A 274 -8.62 6.34 -0.78
N ILE A 275 -9.79 6.00 -1.32
CA ILE A 275 -10.94 5.52 -0.51
C ILE A 275 -10.64 4.14 0.11
N GLN A 276 -9.98 3.25 -0.65
CA GLN A 276 -9.63 1.92 -0.17
C GLN A 276 -8.59 1.95 0.95
N THR A 277 -7.52 2.72 0.75
CA THR A 277 -6.45 2.82 1.75
C THR A 277 -6.95 3.51 3.02
N ARG A 278 -7.75 4.58 2.91
CA ARG A 278 -8.37 5.20 4.09
C ARG A 278 -9.36 4.29 4.79
N LYS A 279 -10.18 3.55 4.06
CA LYS A 279 -11.10 2.56 4.63
C LYS A 279 -10.34 1.55 5.51
N ILE A 280 -9.28 0.95 4.99
CA ILE A 280 -8.48 -0.02 5.74
C ILE A 280 -7.82 0.66 6.96
N SER A 281 -7.18 1.81 6.75
CA SER A 281 -6.47 2.52 7.81
C SER A 281 -7.39 2.96 8.94
N THR A 282 -8.54 3.56 8.61
CA THR A 282 -9.46 4.13 9.61
C THR A 282 -10.37 3.07 10.23
N LEU A 283 -10.98 2.19 9.41
CA LEU A 283 -12.04 1.30 9.89
C LEU A 283 -11.50 -0.04 10.39
N HIS A 284 -10.52 -0.63 9.69
CA HIS A 284 -9.94 -1.90 10.08
C HIS A 284 -8.76 -1.75 11.03
N ASN A 285 -7.85 -0.81 10.77
CA ASN A 285 -6.65 -0.63 11.59
C ASN A 285 -6.83 0.41 12.71
N SER A 286 -7.99 1.09 12.77
CA SER A 286 -8.32 2.11 13.76
C SER A 286 -7.25 3.20 13.90
N LEU A 287 -6.60 3.58 12.80
CA LEU A 287 -5.58 4.61 12.76
C LEU A 287 -6.22 6.01 12.79
N THR A 288 -5.54 6.91 13.49
CA THR A 288 -5.90 8.31 13.70
C THR A 288 -4.69 9.22 13.51
N PRO A 289 -4.85 10.55 13.47
CA PRO A 289 -3.72 11.48 13.46
C PRO A 289 -2.78 11.39 14.66
N ASN A 290 -3.19 10.74 15.75
CA ASN A 290 -2.38 10.58 16.95
C ASN A 290 -1.46 9.33 16.91
N ASP A 291 -1.53 8.56 15.85
CA ASP A 291 -0.77 7.33 15.72
C ASP A 291 0.61 7.55 15.11
N ILE A 292 1.54 6.69 15.50
CA ILE A 292 2.86 6.57 14.88
C ILE A 292 2.95 5.20 14.23
N VAL A 293 3.06 5.20 12.91
CA VAL A 293 3.07 4.01 12.08
C VAL A 293 4.48 3.69 11.63
N MET A 294 4.90 2.46 11.81
CA MET A 294 6.09 1.91 11.16
C MET A 294 5.69 0.70 10.33
N GLN A 295 5.80 0.82 9.01
CA GLN A 295 5.61 -0.29 8.09
C GLN A 295 6.93 -0.62 7.41
N TYR A 296 7.59 -1.69 7.83
CA TYR A 296 8.83 -2.13 7.20
C TYR A 296 8.56 -2.74 5.82
N SER A 297 9.05 -2.09 4.77
CA SER A 297 8.91 -2.56 3.39
C SER A 297 9.94 -1.90 2.48
N SER A 298 10.36 -2.59 1.42
CA SER A 298 11.03 -1.98 0.27
C SER A 298 10.02 -1.23 -0.61
N THR A 299 10.46 -0.17 -1.26
CA THR A 299 9.67 0.60 -2.24
C THR A 299 9.27 -0.21 -3.48
N SER A 300 9.91 -1.36 -3.72
CA SER A 300 9.54 -2.30 -4.78
C SER A 300 8.17 -2.98 -4.56
N TRP A 301 7.64 -2.95 -3.33
CA TRP A 301 6.43 -3.67 -2.96
C TRP A 301 5.24 -2.73 -2.78
N VAL A 302 4.04 -3.23 -3.08
CA VAL A 302 2.78 -2.51 -2.83
C VAL A 302 2.62 -2.08 -1.37
N VAL A 303 3.27 -2.76 -0.45
CA VAL A 303 3.25 -2.45 1.00
C VAL A 303 3.80 -1.04 1.29
N PHE A 304 4.72 -0.51 0.48
CA PHE A 304 5.13 0.90 0.55
C PHE A 304 3.94 1.85 0.31
N TYR A 305 3.10 1.55 -0.67
CA TYR A 305 1.91 2.36 -0.96
C TYR A 305 0.78 2.16 0.06
N ILE A 306 0.72 1.00 0.72
CA ILE A 306 -0.15 0.80 1.89
C ILE A 306 0.31 1.70 3.04
N MET A 307 1.62 1.83 3.27
CA MET A 307 2.19 2.79 4.22
C MET A 307 1.79 4.25 3.87
N CYS A 308 1.86 4.64 2.60
CA CYS A 308 1.35 5.93 2.13
C CYS A 308 -0.16 6.09 2.41
N GLY A 309 -0.91 5.00 2.35
CA GLY A 309 -2.33 4.96 2.73
C GLY A 309 -2.55 5.19 4.23
N HIS A 310 -1.72 4.60 5.09
CA HIS A 310 -1.74 4.87 6.54
C HIS A 310 -1.37 6.32 6.86
N PHE A 311 -0.37 6.86 6.17
CA PHE A 311 -0.02 8.28 6.24
C PHE A 311 -1.20 9.20 5.88
N SER A 312 -2.04 8.81 4.92
CA SER A 312 -3.19 9.61 4.46
C SER A 312 -4.33 9.79 5.47
N VAL A 313 -4.25 9.18 6.66
CA VAL A 313 -5.17 9.45 7.78
C VAL A 313 -4.62 10.46 8.79
N GLY A 314 -3.44 11.03 8.52
CA GLY A 314 -2.79 12.04 9.36
C GLY A 314 -1.83 11.48 10.40
N ALA A 315 -1.57 10.18 10.40
CA ALA A 315 -0.64 9.52 11.30
C ALA A 315 0.82 9.85 10.93
N ALA A 316 1.69 9.98 11.94
CA ALA A 316 3.13 10.06 11.72
C ALA A 316 3.66 8.72 11.17
N THR A 317 4.60 8.77 10.25
CA THR A 317 5.12 7.57 9.59
C THR A 317 6.63 7.47 9.68
N ILE A 318 7.14 6.32 10.11
CA ILE A 318 8.58 6.04 10.14
C ILE A 318 9.01 5.41 8.83
N CYS A 319 9.96 6.05 8.16
CA CYS A 319 10.64 5.58 6.96
C CYS A 319 12.01 5.02 7.33
N TYR A 320 12.16 3.70 7.33
CA TYR A 320 13.44 3.07 7.67
C TYR A 320 14.10 2.45 6.43
N ASN A 321 15.30 2.94 6.12
CA ASN A 321 16.19 2.43 5.07
C ASN A 321 17.30 1.59 5.70
N GLY A 322 17.17 0.28 5.70
CA GLY A 322 18.16 -0.63 6.26
C GLY A 322 17.66 -2.06 6.39
N SER A 323 18.55 -2.95 6.80
CA SER A 323 18.23 -4.32 7.12
C SER A 323 17.46 -4.41 8.45
N PRO A 324 16.38 -5.20 8.53
CA PRO A 324 15.68 -5.44 9.80
C PRO A 324 16.50 -6.31 10.77
N MET A 325 17.60 -6.89 10.26
CA MET A 325 18.47 -7.85 10.96
C MET A 325 19.84 -7.25 11.34
N TYR A 326 20.06 -5.95 11.17
CA TYR A 326 21.34 -5.31 11.48
C TYR A 326 21.13 -4.13 12.47
N PRO A 327 21.97 -4.01 13.52
CA PRO A 327 23.10 -4.90 13.88
C PRO A 327 22.67 -6.29 14.36
N ASP A 328 21.43 -6.46 14.75
CA ASP A 328 20.78 -7.71 15.12
C ASP A 328 19.26 -7.66 14.87
N VAL A 329 18.56 -8.76 15.10
CA VAL A 329 17.11 -8.91 14.85
C VAL A 329 16.24 -7.95 15.68
N LYS A 330 16.78 -7.37 16.75
CA LYS A 330 16.06 -6.47 17.66
C LYS A 330 15.97 -5.02 17.14
N GLN A 331 16.61 -4.72 16.00
CA GLN A 331 16.68 -3.34 15.49
C GLN A 331 15.31 -2.68 15.30
N LEU A 332 14.36 -3.39 14.69
CA LEU A 332 13.03 -2.81 14.50
C LEU A 332 12.29 -2.61 15.85
N LEU A 333 12.52 -3.48 16.83
CA LEU A 333 11.93 -3.34 18.18
C LEU A 333 12.50 -2.13 18.92
N ARG A 334 13.81 -1.83 18.77
CA ARG A 334 14.41 -0.58 19.31
C ARG A 334 13.76 0.66 18.69
N ILE A 335 13.47 0.64 17.39
CA ILE A 335 12.77 1.74 16.72
C ILE A 335 11.33 1.87 17.27
N VAL A 336 10.63 0.73 17.42
CA VAL A 336 9.26 0.70 17.98
C VAL A 336 9.23 1.31 19.38
N GLU A 337 10.16 0.93 20.25
CA GLU A 337 10.29 1.48 21.61
C GLU A 337 10.63 2.97 21.60
N LYS A 338 11.69 3.36 20.88
CA LYS A 338 12.23 4.73 20.84
C LYS A 338 11.19 5.75 20.42
N PHE A 339 10.43 5.45 19.38
CA PHE A 339 9.46 6.38 18.79
C PHE A 339 8.02 6.13 19.26
N LYS A 340 7.83 5.23 20.25
CA LYS A 340 6.49 4.91 20.78
C LYS A 340 5.51 4.55 19.67
N VAL A 341 5.95 3.67 18.76
CA VAL A 341 5.14 3.21 17.64
C VAL A 341 3.86 2.56 18.12
N THR A 342 2.73 2.97 17.57
CA THR A 342 1.41 2.44 17.91
C THR A 342 0.95 1.33 16.98
N TYR A 343 1.45 1.35 15.73
CA TYR A 343 1.16 0.36 14.69
C TYR A 343 2.46 -0.07 14.01
N PHE A 344 2.83 -1.32 14.19
CA PHE A 344 4.05 -1.90 13.65
C PHE A 344 3.76 -2.95 12.60
N GLY A 345 4.12 -2.66 11.34
CA GLY A 345 3.98 -3.57 10.21
C GLY A 345 5.30 -4.23 9.84
N SER A 346 5.27 -5.56 9.72
CA SER A 346 6.41 -6.38 9.32
C SER A 346 5.94 -7.66 8.60
N SER A 347 6.85 -8.60 8.35
CA SER A 347 6.52 -9.88 7.76
C SER A 347 6.45 -11.00 8.80
N PRO A 348 5.69 -12.09 8.55
CA PRO A 348 5.75 -13.29 9.39
C PRO A 348 7.18 -13.83 9.54
N ARG A 349 8.01 -13.69 8.50
CA ARG A 349 9.42 -14.10 8.55
C ARG A 349 10.22 -13.33 9.60
N TYR A 350 10.01 -12.01 9.72
CA TYR A 350 10.68 -11.22 10.75
C TYR A 350 10.28 -11.68 12.15
N LEU A 351 8.99 -11.93 12.40
CA LEU A 351 8.52 -12.44 13.69
C LEU A 351 9.14 -13.80 14.02
N LEU A 352 9.30 -14.68 13.03
CA LEU A 352 9.99 -15.97 13.20
C LEU A 352 11.47 -15.79 13.60
N GLU A 353 12.17 -14.83 12.98
CA GLU A 353 13.58 -14.54 13.36
C GLU A 353 13.68 -13.99 14.80
N VAL A 354 12.72 -13.18 15.23
CA VAL A 354 12.64 -12.71 16.62
C VAL A 354 12.41 -13.90 17.58
N GLU A 355 11.48 -14.80 17.25
CA GLU A 355 11.23 -16.03 18.03
C GLU A 355 12.49 -16.90 18.12
N MET A 356 13.16 -17.17 17.00
CA MET A 356 14.39 -17.97 16.94
C MET A 356 15.54 -17.37 17.74
N SER A 357 15.60 -16.05 17.85
CA SER A 357 16.59 -15.33 18.66
C SER A 357 16.37 -15.47 20.17
N LYS A 358 15.22 -16.06 20.57
CA LYS A 358 14.77 -16.17 21.97
C LYS A 358 14.53 -14.82 22.65
N CYS A 359 14.37 -13.73 21.86
CA CYS A 359 13.95 -12.45 22.38
C CYS A 359 12.49 -12.54 22.84
N ILE A 360 12.20 -11.99 24.00
CA ILE A 360 10.83 -11.81 24.52
C ILE A 360 10.55 -10.31 24.53
N PRO A 361 9.95 -9.75 23.46
CA PRO A 361 9.83 -8.31 23.25
C PRO A 361 9.26 -7.54 24.46
N LYS A 362 8.22 -8.06 25.13
CA LYS A 362 7.61 -7.37 26.30
C LYS A 362 8.52 -7.27 27.53
N ASP A 363 9.54 -8.16 27.63
CA ASP A 363 10.45 -8.19 28.78
C ASP A 363 11.70 -7.33 28.52
N GLU A 364 12.00 -7.06 27.23
CA GLU A 364 13.21 -6.36 26.81
C GLU A 364 12.96 -4.93 26.32
N PHE A 365 11.72 -4.57 25.96
CA PHE A 365 11.36 -3.27 25.38
C PHE A 365 10.10 -2.69 26.00
N ASP A 366 10.05 -1.35 26.10
CA ASP A 366 8.82 -0.63 26.44
C ASP A 366 7.89 -0.55 25.22
N LEU A 367 6.96 -1.51 25.14
CA LEU A 367 5.95 -1.61 24.08
C LEU A 367 4.56 -1.11 24.54
N THR A 368 4.49 -0.26 25.57
CA THR A 368 3.21 0.21 26.14
C THR A 368 2.38 1.04 25.16
N ALA A 369 3.02 1.71 24.18
CA ALA A 369 2.33 2.45 23.13
C ALA A 369 1.81 1.56 21.99
N LEU A 370 2.37 0.35 21.82
CA LEU A 370 2.05 -0.52 20.71
C LEU A 370 0.65 -1.12 20.87
N ARG A 371 -0.18 -0.98 19.83
CA ARG A 371 -1.56 -1.51 19.81
C ARG A 371 -1.73 -2.64 18.81
N THR A 372 -1.04 -2.55 17.68
CA THR A 372 -1.20 -3.51 16.59
C THR A 372 0.15 -3.89 16.00
N VAL A 373 0.36 -5.19 15.80
CA VAL A 373 1.41 -5.74 14.93
C VAL A 373 0.75 -6.30 13.67
N TYR A 374 1.09 -5.72 12.54
CA TYR A 374 0.54 -6.06 11.23
C TYR A 374 1.49 -6.98 10.46
N THR A 375 0.95 -8.04 9.87
CA THR A 375 1.70 -8.96 9.02
C THR A 375 0.97 -9.25 7.72
N THR A 376 1.71 -9.41 6.65
CA THR A 376 1.19 -9.78 5.33
C THR A 376 2.27 -10.44 4.48
N GLY A 377 1.88 -10.99 3.33
CA GLY A 377 2.79 -11.56 2.34
C GLY A 377 3.22 -13.01 2.60
N ALA A 378 2.85 -13.58 3.74
CA ALA A 378 3.04 -15.00 4.06
C ALA A 378 2.04 -15.44 5.14
N THR A 379 1.86 -16.75 5.27
CA THR A 379 1.03 -17.32 6.33
C THR A 379 1.70 -17.19 7.69
N LEU A 380 0.90 -16.94 8.71
CA LEU A 380 1.32 -16.97 10.11
C LEU A 380 0.74 -18.22 10.77
N SER A 381 1.60 -19.12 11.26
CA SER A 381 1.15 -20.40 11.83
C SER A 381 0.45 -20.25 13.18
N PRO A 382 -0.40 -21.21 13.60
CA PRO A 382 -1.02 -21.18 14.93
C PRO A 382 0.01 -21.11 16.07
N GLU A 383 1.19 -21.73 15.89
CA GLU A 383 2.29 -21.71 16.84
C GLU A 383 2.87 -20.31 16.99
N GLN A 384 3.04 -19.59 15.88
CA GLN A 384 3.51 -18.19 15.88
C GLN A 384 2.50 -17.24 16.57
N TYR A 385 1.18 -17.46 16.40
CA TYR A 385 0.16 -16.71 17.17
C TYR A 385 0.31 -16.94 18.67
N ARG A 386 0.48 -18.21 19.10
CA ARG A 386 0.66 -18.55 20.52
C ARG A 386 1.96 -17.99 21.08
N TRP A 387 3.05 -18.02 20.28
CA TRP A 387 4.30 -17.38 20.65
C TRP A 387 4.14 -15.86 20.79
N PHE A 388 3.47 -15.22 19.85
CA PHE A 388 3.21 -13.79 19.87
C PHE A 388 2.55 -13.36 21.18
N TYR A 389 1.46 -13.98 21.58
CA TYR A 389 0.73 -13.64 22.81
C TYR A 389 1.46 -14.04 24.10
N ARG A 390 2.48 -14.90 24.04
CA ARG A 390 3.41 -15.12 25.16
C ARG A 390 4.51 -14.07 25.23
N SER A 391 4.90 -13.47 24.10
CA SER A 391 6.12 -12.67 23.95
C SER A 391 5.88 -11.18 23.80
N PHE A 392 4.70 -10.76 23.35
CA PHE A 392 4.25 -9.36 23.30
C PHE A 392 3.26 -9.05 24.42
N PRO A 393 3.02 -7.74 24.74
CA PRO A 393 1.95 -7.39 25.68
C PRO A 393 0.59 -7.94 25.23
N PRO A 394 -0.23 -8.50 26.13
CA PRO A 394 -1.50 -9.17 25.75
C PRO A 394 -2.55 -8.22 25.16
N SER A 395 -2.38 -6.89 25.34
CA SER A 395 -3.23 -5.86 24.74
C SER A 395 -2.94 -5.61 23.27
N VAL A 396 -1.78 -6.08 22.75
CA VAL A 396 -1.38 -5.86 21.36
C VAL A 396 -2.10 -6.86 20.45
N GLN A 397 -2.83 -6.35 19.47
CA GLN A 397 -3.49 -7.19 18.46
C GLN A 397 -2.49 -7.59 17.38
N ILE A 398 -2.44 -8.89 17.05
CA ILE A 398 -1.77 -9.34 15.83
C ILE A 398 -2.78 -9.36 14.68
N CYS A 399 -2.47 -8.60 13.64
CA CYS A 399 -3.26 -8.51 12.41
C CYS A 399 -2.52 -9.24 11.30
N ASN A 400 -2.98 -10.43 10.93
CA ASN A 400 -2.52 -11.10 9.72
C ASN A 400 -3.56 -10.89 8.63
N THR A 401 -3.11 -10.47 7.42
CA THR A 401 -4.02 -10.10 6.34
C THR A 401 -3.66 -10.77 5.02
N ALA A 402 -4.68 -11.02 4.21
CA ALA A 402 -4.55 -11.37 2.82
C ALA A 402 -4.92 -10.20 1.92
N GLY A 403 -4.13 -9.99 0.89
CA GLY A 403 -4.29 -8.99 -0.15
C GLY A 403 -3.18 -9.14 -1.15
N GLY A 404 -3.09 -8.26 -2.13
CA GLY A 404 -2.09 -8.41 -3.18
C GLY A 404 -1.70 -7.10 -3.83
N THR A 405 -0.62 -7.17 -4.60
CA THR A 405 -0.17 -6.06 -5.45
C THR A 405 -1.26 -5.66 -6.44
N ASP A 406 -2.02 -6.62 -6.90
CA ASP A 406 -3.05 -6.48 -7.92
C ASP A 406 -4.29 -5.74 -7.39
N THR A 407 -4.66 -5.93 -6.14
CA THR A 407 -5.80 -5.24 -5.51
C THR A 407 -5.41 -3.98 -4.74
N ALA A 408 -4.13 -3.83 -4.37
CA ALA A 408 -3.56 -2.75 -3.55
C ALA A 408 -4.36 -2.47 -2.26
N THR A 409 -4.98 -3.49 -1.70
CA THR A 409 -5.78 -3.44 -0.47
C THR A 409 -5.82 -4.83 0.19
N SER A 410 -6.23 -4.87 1.45
CA SER A 410 -6.56 -6.13 2.11
C SER A 410 -7.92 -6.65 1.64
N LEU A 411 -8.00 -7.94 1.35
CA LEU A 411 -9.22 -8.70 1.08
C LEU A 411 -9.78 -9.30 2.36
N ILE A 412 -8.87 -9.88 3.15
CA ILE A 412 -9.13 -10.33 4.52
C ILE A 412 -8.33 -9.40 5.43
N ALA A 413 -8.97 -8.83 6.43
CA ALA A 413 -8.46 -7.71 7.22
C ALA A 413 -8.66 -7.93 8.73
N LEU A 414 -8.19 -6.97 9.52
CA LEU A 414 -8.40 -6.91 10.97
C LEU A 414 -9.87 -6.56 11.28
N ASP A 415 -10.41 -7.23 12.29
CA ASP A 415 -11.57 -6.76 13.05
C ASP A 415 -11.08 -6.18 14.39
N PRO A 416 -11.06 -4.86 14.55
CA PRO A 416 -10.59 -4.27 15.80
C PRO A 416 -11.52 -4.51 16.99
N THR A 417 -12.72 -5.07 16.75
CA THR A 417 -13.76 -5.31 17.75
C THR A 417 -13.98 -6.80 18.04
N GLY A 418 -13.39 -7.68 17.21
CA GLY A 418 -13.62 -9.11 17.24
C GLY A 418 -12.46 -9.90 17.87
N PRO A 419 -12.69 -11.18 18.19
CA PRO A 419 -11.68 -12.07 18.71
C PRO A 419 -10.65 -12.46 17.64
N ILE A 420 -9.44 -12.82 18.09
CA ILE A 420 -8.38 -13.37 17.26
C ILE A 420 -8.22 -14.85 17.58
N TYR A 421 -8.34 -15.69 16.57
CA TYR A 421 -8.12 -17.13 16.65
C TYR A 421 -6.75 -17.50 16.07
N ALA A 422 -6.01 -18.36 16.77
CA ALA A 422 -4.66 -18.73 16.37
C ALA A 422 -4.65 -19.44 15.01
N GLY A 423 -3.90 -18.87 14.05
CA GLY A 423 -3.80 -19.37 12.67
C GLY A 423 -4.85 -18.83 11.71
N GLU A 424 -5.77 -17.98 12.16
CA GLU A 424 -6.84 -17.42 11.33
C GLU A 424 -6.64 -15.92 11.12
N MET A 425 -6.94 -15.45 9.92
CA MET A 425 -7.22 -14.05 9.60
C MET A 425 -8.69 -13.79 9.96
N GLN A 426 -9.03 -12.56 10.39
CA GLN A 426 -10.31 -12.36 11.08
C GLN A 426 -11.53 -12.26 10.18
N ILE A 427 -11.59 -11.26 9.28
CA ILE A 427 -12.81 -10.95 8.53
C ILE A 427 -12.51 -10.49 7.11
N ARG A 428 -13.51 -10.57 6.23
CA ARG A 428 -13.48 -9.86 4.93
C ARG A 428 -13.36 -8.36 5.14
N ALA A 429 -12.62 -7.68 4.27
CA ALA A 429 -12.61 -6.23 4.30
C ALA A 429 -13.97 -5.66 3.86
N LEU A 430 -14.41 -4.56 4.47
CA LEU A 430 -15.64 -3.85 4.10
C LEU A 430 -15.69 -3.54 2.61
N GLY A 431 -16.83 -3.79 1.95
CA GLY A 431 -17.03 -3.55 0.52
C GLY A 431 -16.21 -4.44 -0.41
N MET A 432 -15.61 -5.52 0.13
CA MET A 432 -14.92 -6.55 -0.66
C MET A 432 -15.76 -7.82 -0.62
N ASP A 433 -16.49 -8.07 -1.70
CA ASP A 433 -17.39 -9.23 -1.81
C ASP A 433 -16.59 -10.49 -2.15
N VAL A 434 -15.73 -10.88 -1.20
CA VAL A 434 -14.89 -12.08 -1.28
C VAL A 434 -15.73 -13.32 -1.06
N ASP A 435 -15.51 -14.31 -1.92
CA ASP A 435 -16.08 -15.66 -1.79
C ASP A 435 -14.99 -16.72 -1.93
N ILE A 436 -15.28 -17.92 -1.52
CA ILE A 436 -14.44 -19.11 -1.70
C ILE A 436 -15.24 -20.10 -2.55
N VAL A 437 -14.67 -20.49 -3.67
CA VAL A 437 -15.36 -21.35 -4.63
C VAL A 437 -14.58 -22.63 -4.91
N ASP A 438 -15.33 -23.66 -5.26
CA ASP A 438 -14.75 -24.87 -5.83
C ASP A 438 -14.03 -24.54 -7.14
N SER A 439 -12.79 -24.98 -7.28
CA SER A 439 -11.90 -24.59 -8.37
C SER A 439 -12.31 -25.12 -9.74
N THR A 440 -13.22 -26.08 -9.81
CA THR A 440 -13.71 -26.71 -11.03
C THR A 440 -15.05 -26.14 -11.44
N SER A 441 -16.01 -26.10 -10.51
CA SER A 441 -17.38 -25.67 -10.81
C SER A 441 -17.63 -24.17 -10.62
N GLY A 442 -16.76 -23.44 -9.91
CA GLY A 442 -17.00 -22.04 -9.54
C GLY A 442 -18.14 -21.85 -8.53
N SER A 443 -18.71 -22.94 -8.01
CA SER A 443 -19.79 -22.90 -7.01
C SER A 443 -19.25 -22.46 -5.65
N SER A 444 -20.01 -21.64 -4.93
CA SER A 444 -19.60 -21.19 -3.59
C SER A 444 -19.52 -22.34 -2.61
N ILE A 445 -18.39 -22.43 -1.91
CA ILE A 445 -18.14 -23.33 -0.77
C ILE A 445 -17.79 -22.53 0.48
N TYR A 446 -18.17 -21.25 0.52
CA TYR A 446 -17.79 -20.28 1.55
C TYR A 446 -18.08 -20.76 3.00
N ASP A 447 -19.20 -21.44 3.21
CA ASP A 447 -19.63 -21.90 4.53
C ASP A 447 -19.34 -23.39 4.79
N SER A 448 -18.69 -24.10 3.85
CA SER A 448 -18.42 -25.53 3.98
C SER A 448 -17.26 -25.84 4.93
N GLY A 449 -16.32 -24.91 5.11
CA GLY A 449 -15.05 -25.15 5.79
C GLY A 449 -13.97 -25.77 4.89
N GLU A 450 -14.31 -26.10 3.65
CA GLU A 450 -13.37 -26.63 2.66
C GLU A 450 -12.48 -25.50 2.09
N ALA A 451 -11.31 -25.88 1.59
CA ALA A 451 -10.41 -24.95 0.92
C ALA A 451 -10.76 -24.83 -0.56
N GLY A 452 -10.76 -23.61 -1.08
CA GLY A 452 -11.08 -23.30 -2.46
C GLY A 452 -10.40 -22.05 -2.99
N GLU A 453 -10.75 -21.69 -4.22
CA GLU A 453 -10.25 -20.49 -4.89
C GLU A 453 -10.89 -19.24 -4.30
N LEU A 454 -10.06 -18.24 -3.95
CA LEU A 454 -10.56 -16.93 -3.58
C LEU A 454 -10.98 -16.17 -4.83
N ILE A 455 -12.23 -15.71 -4.83
CA ILE A 455 -12.77 -14.80 -5.83
C ILE A 455 -13.35 -13.53 -5.20
N ILE A 456 -13.51 -12.49 -6.01
CA ILE A 456 -14.26 -11.28 -5.65
C ILE A 456 -15.40 -11.14 -6.65
N ARG A 457 -16.63 -10.99 -6.13
CA ARG A 457 -17.86 -11.01 -6.93
C ARG A 457 -18.32 -9.65 -7.43
N LYS A 458 -17.84 -8.56 -6.82
CA LYS A 458 -18.26 -7.19 -7.16
C LYS A 458 -17.09 -6.27 -7.41
N PRO A 459 -17.24 -5.27 -8.29
CA PRO A 459 -16.23 -4.25 -8.51
C PRO A 459 -15.84 -3.53 -7.22
N PHE A 460 -14.57 -3.11 -7.15
CA PHE A 460 -14.03 -2.36 -6.01
C PHE A 460 -13.13 -1.21 -6.49
N PRO A 461 -13.03 -0.10 -5.73
CA PRO A 461 -12.37 1.13 -6.19
C PRO A 461 -10.89 1.00 -6.53
N SER A 462 -10.19 0.00 -6.00
CA SER A 462 -8.76 -0.23 -6.27
C SER A 462 -8.48 -1.30 -7.31
N MET A 463 -9.48 -1.71 -8.10
CA MET A 463 -9.21 -2.48 -9.32
C MET A 463 -8.18 -1.73 -10.16
N PRO A 464 -7.13 -2.39 -10.69
CA PRO A 464 -6.19 -1.73 -11.57
C PRO A 464 -6.89 -1.11 -12.77
N CYS A 465 -6.38 0.02 -13.26
CA CYS A 465 -6.91 0.61 -14.50
C CYS A 465 -6.72 -0.33 -15.68
N PHE A 466 -5.49 -0.83 -15.83
CA PHE A 466 -4.99 -1.71 -16.89
C PHE A 466 -3.56 -2.16 -16.55
N PHE A 467 -2.95 -2.98 -17.36
CA PHE A 467 -1.50 -3.20 -17.32
C PHE A 467 -0.80 -2.27 -18.31
N TRP A 468 0.22 -1.56 -17.86
CA TRP A 468 1.00 -0.70 -18.74
C TRP A 468 1.61 -1.50 -19.89
N GLY A 469 1.36 -1.07 -21.14
CA GLY A 469 1.78 -1.78 -22.34
C GLY A 469 0.91 -2.98 -22.70
N ASP A 470 -0.29 -3.13 -22.12
CA ASP A 470 -1.28 -4.08 -22.59
C ASP A 470 -1.94 -3.63 -23.91
N THR A 471 -2.61 -4.54 -24.57
CA THR A 471 -3.40 -4.26 -25.78
C THR A 471 -4.61 -3.37 -25.47
N PRO A 472 -5.16 -2.61 -26.44
CA PRO A 472 -6.31 -1.73 -26.21
C PRO A 472 -7.55 -2.43 -25.66
N ASP A 473 -7.71 -3.74 -25.91
CA ASP A 473 -8.78 -4.58 -25.39
C ASP A 473 -8.48 -5.18 -24.01
N ASN A 474 -7.34 -4.80 -23.39
CA ASN A 474 -6.88 -5.26 -22.09
C ASN A 474 -6.77 -6.79 -21.97
N LYS A 475 -6.24 -7.45 -23.00
CA LYS A 475 -6.18 -8.91 -23.08
C LYS A 475 -5.42 -9.55 -21.91
N ARG A 476 -4.22 -9.02 -21.59
CA ARG A 476 -3.41 -9.56 -20.48
C ARG A 476 -4.08 -9.33 -19.11
N TYR A 477 -4.74 -8.19 -18.95
CA TYR A 477 -5.51 -7.87 -17.75
C TYR A 477 -6.66 -8.86 -17.57
N LYS A 478 -7.48 -9.07 -18.60
CA LYS A 478 -8.62 -9.99 -18.56
C LYS A 478 -8.18 -11.43 -18.29
N SER A 479 -7.18 -11.91 -19.02
CA SER A 479 -6.66 -13.28 -18.82
C SER A 479 -6.02 -13.50 -17.44
N SER A 480 -5.52 -12.44 -16.80
CA SER A 480 -4.93 -12.55 -15.47
C SER A 480 -5.96 -12.70 -14.36
N TYR A 481 -7.20 -12.25 -14.56
CA TYR A 481 -8.16 -12.15 -13.44
C TYR A 481 -9.55 -12.69 -13.73
N PHE A 482 -9.99 -12.77 -15.01
CA PHE A 482 -11.39 -13.03 -15.37
C PHE A 482 -11.61 -14.28 -16.24
N GLU A 483 -10.54 -14.93 -16.69
CA GLU A 483 -10.65 -16.13 -17.56
C GLU A 483 -10.48 -17.45 -16.78
N ARG A 484 -10.46 -17.37 -15.42
CA ARG A 484 -10.36 -18.59 -14.59
C ARG A 484 -11.62 -19.44 -14.61
N PHE A 485 -12.78 -18.79 -14.70
CA PHE A 485 -14.10 -19.41 -14.75
C PHE A 485 -14.85 -18.85 -15.96
N GLU A 486 -15.28 -19.74 -16.88
CA GLU A 486 -15.88 -19.33 -18.16
C GLU A 486 -17.30 -18.76 -18.00
N ASP A 487 -18.08 -19.26 -17.04
CA ASP A 487 -19.50 -18.98 -16.91
C ASP A 487 -19.83 -17.86 -15.91
N ILE A 488 -18.83 -17.30 -15.21
CA ILE A 488 -19.03 -16.27 -14.20
C ILE A 488 -18.03 -15.12 -14.33
N ASP A 489 -18.55 -13.89 -14.31
CA ASP A 489 -17.72 -12.66 -14.38
C ASP A 489 -17.26 -12.27 -12.97
N VAL A 490 -16.16 -12.89 -12.52
CA VAL A 490 -15.59 -12.68 -11.20
C VAL A 490 -14.08 -12.48 -11.26
N TRP A 491 -13.53 -11.71 -10.33
CA TRP A 491 -12.10 -11.56 -10.16
C TRP A 491 -11.52 -12.78 -9.44
N ALA A 492 -10.64 -13.52 -10.08
CA ALA A 492 -9.89 -14.60 -9.44
C ALA A 492 -8.53 -14.06 -8.96
N GLN A 493 -8.30 -14.16 -7.65
CA GLN A 493 -7.07 -13.67 -7.01
C GLN A 493 -5.92 -14.66 -7.13
N HIS A 494 -6.21 -15.94 -7.44
CA HIS A 494 -5.27 -17.06 -7.41
C HIS A 494 -4.69 -17.34 -6.02
N ASP A 495 -5.49 -17.15 -5.00
CA ASP A 495 -5.22 -17.50 -3.62
C ASP A 495 -6.12 -18.65 -3.15
N TRP A 496 -5.55 -19.59 -2.39
CA TRP A 496 -6.23 -20.78 -1.88
C TRP A 496 -6.54 -20.61 -0.41
N LEU A 497 -7.83 -20.49 -0.06
CA LEU A 497 -8.30 -20.24 1.29
C LEU A 497 -9.35 -21.24 1.75
N SER A 498 -9.48 -21.36 3.08
CA SER A 498 -10.69 -21.89 3.71
C SER A 498 -11.25 -20.91 4.73
N ARG A 499 -12.54 -20.98 5.00
CA ARG A 499 -13.20 -20.25 6.07
C ARG A 499 -13.67 -21.23 7.15
N ASN A 500 -13.35 -20.95 8.40
CA ASN A 500 -13.84 -21.75 9.52
C ASN A 500 -15.32 -21.40 9.81
N PRO A 501 -16.28 -22.35 9.64
CA PRO A 501 -17.70 -22.05 9.83
C PRO A 501 -18.08 -21.72 11.28
N ARG A 502 -17.24 -22.08 12.27
CA ARG A 502 -17.50 -21.82 13.70
C ARG A 502 -17.01 -20.46 14.16
N THR A 503 -15.84 -20.02 13.68
CA THR A 503 -15.21 -18.76 14.08
C THR A 503 -15.47 -17.64 13.07
N GLY A 504 -15.74 -18.00 11.81
CA GLY A 504 -15.85 -17.07 10.70
C GLY A 504 -14.51 -16.60 10.14
N GLY A 505 -13.39 -17.01 10.75
CA GLY A 505 -12.04 -16.65 10.35
C GLY A 505 -11.56 -17.43 9.12
N PHE A 506 -10.46 -16.97 8.54
CA PHE A 506 -9.91 -17.48 7.27
C PHE A 506 -8.50 -18.03 7.45
N THR A 507 -8.23 -19.16 6.80
CA THR A 507 -6.88 -19.75 6.74
C THR A 507 -6.38 -19.71 5.30
N MET A 508 -5.21 -19.07 5.08
CA MET A 508 -4.51 -19.07 3.80
C MET A 508 -3.70 -20.34 3.65
N HIS A 509 -3.91 -21.06 2.56
CA HIS A 509 -3.18 -22.31 2.23
C HIS A 509 -2.06 -22.07 1.20
N GLY A 510 -2.06 -20.92 0.53
CA GLY A 510 -1.05 -20.55 -0.46
C GLY A 510 -1.66 -19.98 -1.75
N ARG A 511 -0.87 -20.04 -2.83
CA ARG A 511 -1.31 -19.64 -4.17
C ARG A 511 -1.87 -20.84 -4.92
N SER A 512 -2.97 -20.66 -5.67
CA SER A 512 -3.56 -21.69 -6.53
C SER A 512 -2.85 -21.80 -7.90
N ASP A 513 -2.17 -20.72 -8.34
CA ASP A 513 -1.37 -20.68 -9.57
C ASP A 513 0.09 -21.10 -9.34
N GLY A 514 0.45 -21.46 -8.12
CA GLY A 514 1.79 -21.87 -7.74
C GLY A 514 2.15 -23.23 -8.33
N VAL A 515 2.92 -23.25 -9.41
CA VAL A 515 3.66 -24.45 -9.80
C VAL A 515 4.68 -24.70 -8.71
N LEU A 516 4.57 -25.83 -8.00
CA LEU A 516 5.64 -26.33 -7.17
C LEU A 516 6.88 -26.50 -8.06
N SER A 517 7.77 -25.50 -8.05
CA SER A 517 9.12 -25.71 -8.57
C SER A 517 9.78 -26.73 -7.63
N LYS A 518 9.93 -27.96 -8.14
CA LYS A 518 10.72 -29.02 -7.53
C LYS A 518 12.18 -28.61 -7.41
#